data_e7940c1ef590629b83edc1365fc447d1
#
_entry.id   e7940c1ef590629b83edc1365fc447d1
#
_cell.length_a   1.000
_cell.length_b   1.000
_cell.length_c   1.000
_cell.angle_alpha   90.00
_cell.angle_beta   90.00
_cell.angle_gamma   90.00
#
_symmetry.space_group_name_H-M   'P 1'
#
loop_
_entity.id
_entity.type
_entity.pdbx_description
1 polymer ?
#
loop_
_entity_poly.entity_id
_entity_poly.type
_entity_poly.pdbx_seq_one_letter_code
_entity_poly.pdbx_strand_id
1 'polypeptide(L)'
;LPPLKGTARIGSRVKVGYFSQSYERLAPRQTLLDNFLVEYGFTEERTRSLLGGMLFHGDDVFKEIGTLSGGQKARLVLLKLVLDGANCLVLDEPTNHLDIMARETVEAALTAFDGTVLVVSHDRYFINEIADRIWELEDHRVYDYKGNYDFYLEEKAKRQAQQTAEIVPGKPAAKAESETEIRPTKNAGKNKRTYSPQEAEKLLAKVELSIREQEALLGVLEQRL
;
A
#
# COMPACT_ATOMS: atom_id res chain seq x y z
N LEU A 1 6.14 -13.52 16.84
CA LEU A 1 7.06 -14.65 16.95
C LEU A 1 8.38 -14.18 17.58
N PRO A 2 8.99 -14.92 18.50
CA PRO A 2 10.31 -14.58 19.02
C PRO A 2 11.36 -14.73 17.91
N PRO A 3 12.40 -13.88 17.89
CA PRO A 3 13.48 -14.00 16.91
C PRO A 3 14.27 -15.30 17.14
N LEU A 4 14.68 -15.97 16.06
CA LEU A 4 15.51 -17.19 16.16
C LEU A 4 16.90 -16.88 16.73
N LYS A 5 17.44 -15.70 16.44
CA LYS A 5 18.70 -15.17 16.99
C LYS A 5 18.58 -13.67 17.16
N GLY A 6 19.29 -13.11 18.14
CA GLY A 6 19.29 -11.68 18.42
C GLY A 6 18.12 -11.24 19.31
N THR A 7 17.85 -9.93 19.34
CA THR A 7 16.78 -9.33 20.14
C THR A 7 15.94 -8.42 19.27
N ALA A 8 14.61 -8.53 19.38
CA ALA A 8 13.66 -7.58 18.81
C ALA A 8 13.08 -6.73 19.94
N ARG A 9 13.07 -5.40 19.78
CA ARG A 9 12.50 -4.47 20.76
C ARG A 9 11.53 -3.50 20.07
N ILE A 10 10.35 -3.37 20.65
CA ILE A 10 9.39 -2.34 20.27
C ILE A 10 9.63 -1.13 21.17
N GLY A 11 9.70 0.05 20.60
CA GLY A 11 9.87 1.29 21.35
C GLY A 11 8.74 1.51 22.36
N SER A 12 9.03 2.09 23.53
CA SER A 12 8.07 2.23 24.64
C SER A 12 6.82 3.07 24.29
N ARG A 13 6.91 3.94 23.29
CA ARG A 13 5.80 4.78 22.81
C ARG A 13 5.14 4.26 21.55
N VAL A 14 5.56 3.09 21.04
CA VAL A 14 5.00 2.50 19.83
C VAL A 14 3.77 1.67 20.20
N LYS A 15 2.62 2.05 19.65
CA LYS A 15 1.38 1.28 19.71
C LYS A 15 1.17 0.63 18.35
N VAL A 16 1.39 -0.68 18.29
CA VAL A 16 1.26 -1.45 17.04
C VAL A 16 -0.20 -1.83 16.82
N GLY A 17 -0.77 -1.40 15.71
CA GLY A 17 -2.02 -1.92 15.15
C GLY A 17 -1.72 -2.99 14.12
N TYR A 18 -2.15 -4.22 14.35
CA TYR A 18 -1.98 -5.32 13.40
C TYR A 18 -3.29 -5.59 12.67
N PHE A 19 -3.24 -5.48 11.36
CA PHE A 19 -4.33 -5.83 10.46
C PHE A 19 -4.11 -7.25 9.94
N SER A 20 -5.03 -8.14 10.33
CA SER A 20 -5.06 -9.54 9.87
C SER A 20 -6.35 -9.79 9.11
N GLN A 21 -6.28 -10.63 8.09
CA GLN A 21 -7.46 -11.07 7.32
C GLN A 21 -8.48 -11.86 8.14
N SER A 22 -8.13 -12.33 9.33
CA SER A 22 -9.03 -13.17 10.17
C SER A 22 -10.20 -12.41 10.81
N TYR A 23 -10.16 -11.07 10.84
CA TYR A 23 -11.21 -10.19 11.44
C TYR A 23 -11.67 -10.59 12.84
N GLU A 24 -10.85 -11.30 13.62
CA GLU A 24 -11.19 -11.90 14.92
C GLU A 24 -11.62 -10.87 15.98
N ARG A 25 -11.24 -9.61 15.81
CA ARG A 25 -11.54 -8.53 16.73
C ARG A 25 -12.93 -7.90 16.54
N LEU A 26 -13.67 -8.32 15.53
CA LEU A 26 -14.99 -7.77 15.24
C LEU A 26 -16.08 -8.51 16.02
N ALA A 27 -17.04 -7.76 16.57
CA ALA A 27 -18.21 -8.31 17.28
C ALA A 27 -19.35 -8.60 16.26
N PRO A 28 -19.49 -9.84 15.76
CA PRO A 28 -20.31 -10.12 14.57
C PRO A 28 -21.81 -9.87 14.76
N ARG A 29 -22.30 -9.91 16.00
CA ARG A 29 -23.74 -9.76 16.34
C ARG A 29 -24.15 -8.33 16.69
N GLN A 30 -23.21 -7.40 16.72
CA GLN A 30 -23.51 -5.99 16.95
C GLN A 30 -23.70 -5.28 15.61
N THR A 31 -24.55 -4.24 15.60
CA THR A 31 -24.59 -3.31 14.48
C THR A 31 -23.33 -2.44 14.49
N LEU A 32 -23.00 -1.85 13.35
CA LEU A 32 -21.89 -0.88 13.28
C LEU A 32 -22.09 0.25 14.30
N LEU A 33 -23.30 0.81 14.35
CA LEU A 33 -23.62 1.91 15.25
C LEU A 33 -23.45 1.50 16.71
N ASP A 34 -24.10 0.41 17.14
CA ASP A 34 -24.06 -0.05 18.54
C ASP A 34 -22.62 -0.35 18.98
N ASN A 35 -21.82 -0.94 18.10
CA ASN A 35 -20.44 -1.26 18.42
C ASN A 35 -19.64 0.01 18.78
N PHE A 36 -19.78 1.09 18.01
CA PHE A 36 -19.07 2.34 18.28
C PHE A 36 -19.61 3.10 19.48
N LEU A 37 -20.93 3.07 19.71
CA LEU A 37 -21.55 3.67 20.90
C LEU A 37 -21.05 2.98 22.17
N VAL A 38 -21.00 1.64 22.16
CA VAL A 38 -20.62 0.85 23.34
C VAL A 38 -19.12 0.87 23.57
N GLU A 39 -18.31 0.66 22.52
CA GLU A 39 -16.86 0.47 22.64
C GLU A 39 -16.11 1.79 22.86
N TYR A 40 -16.53 2.86 22.17
CA TYR A 40 -15.83 4.16 22.20
C TYR A 40 -16.63 5.25 22.95
N GLY A 41 -17.87 5.02 23.31
CA GLY A 41 -18.73 6.03 23.93
C GLY A 41 -19.02 7.24 23.04
N PHE A 42 -18.96 7.07 21.71
CA PHE A 42 -19.21 8.15 20.76
C PHE A 42 -20.71 8.44 20.65
N THR A 43 -21.04 9.64 20.20
CA THR A 43 -22.40 9.99 19.81
C THR A 43 -22.75 9.35 18.45
N GLU A 44 -24.05 9.18 18.17
CA GLU A 44 -24.49 8.67 16.86
C GLU A 44 -23.97 9.53 15.71
N GLU A 45 -24.03 10.85 15.83
CA GLU A 45 -23.54 11.79 14.82
C GLU A 45 -22.06 11.58 14.51
N ARG A 46 -21.22 11.49 15.55
CA ARG A 46 -19.77 11.22 15.40
C ARG A 46 -19.52 9.86 14.78
N THR A 47 -20.26 8.84 15.19
CA THR A 47 -20.16 7.49 14.63
C THR A 47 -20.48 7.49 13.14
N ARG A 48 -21.60 8.12 12.75
CA ARG A 48 -21.99 8.24 11.34
C ARG A 48 -20.94 8.99 10.51
N SER A 49 -20.34 10.04 11.04
CA SER A 49 -19.28 10.79 10.38
C SER A 49 -18.03 9.94 10.14
N LEU A 50 -17.57 9.20 11.16
CA LEU A 50 -16.40 8.31 11.05
C LEU A 50 -16.65 7.16 10.08
N LEU A 51 -17.81 6.51 10.17
CA LEU A 51 -18.22 5.42 9.29
C LEU A 51 -18.40 5.91 7.85
N GLY A 52 -18.94 7.13 7.66
CA GLY A 52 -19.10 7.78 6.36
C GLY A 52 -17.76 7.98 5.64
N GLY A 53 -16.71 8.36 6.37
CA GLY A 53 -15.34 8.44 5.85
C GLY A 53 -14.77 7.10 5.37
N MET A 54 -15.38 5.99 5.81
CA MET A 54 -15.04 4.62 5.38
C MET A 54 -16.10 4.02 4.45
N LEU A 55 -16.88 4.86 3.77
CA LEU A 55 -17.93 4.49 2.81
C LEU A 55 -19.07 3.63 3.40
N PHE A 56 -19.41 3.84 4.67
CA PHE A 56 -20.64 3.32 5.26
C PHE A 56 -21.66 4.44 5.33
N HIS A 57 -22.71 4.39 4.51
CA HIS A 57 -23.67 5.48 4.37
C HIS A 57 -25.09 5.06 4.72
N GLY A 58 -25.90 6.03 5.14
CA GLY A 58 -27.33 5.84 5.37
C GLY A 58 -27.60 4.70 6.36
N ASP A 59 -28.32 3.67 5.90
CA ASP A 59 -28.72 2.52 6.70
C ASP A 59 -27.63 1.48 6.93
N ASP A 60 -26.45 1.63 6.31
CA ASP A 60 -25.33 0.71 6.52
C ASP A 60 -24.92 0.64 7.99
N VAL A 61 -25.09 1.73 8.75
CA VAL A 61 -24.72 1.79 10.17
C VAL A 61 -25.54 0.82 11.04
N PHE A 62 -26.71 0.38 10.57
CA PHE A 62 -27.56 -0.59 11.25
C PHE A 62 -27.30 -2.04 10.84
N LYS A 63 -26.39 -2.27 9.88
CA LYS A 63 -26.00 -3.63 9.50
C LYS A 63 -25.21 -4.30 10.63
N GLU A 64 -25.50 -5.57 10.85
CA GLU A 64 -24.67 -6.39 11.72
C GLU A 64 -23.28 -6.57 11.12
N ILE A 65 -22.24 -6.43 11.94
CA ILE A 65 -20.83 -6.54 11.52
C ILE A 65 -20.54 -7.90 10.86
N GLY A 66 -21.23 -8.95 11.33
CA GLY A 66 -21.11 -10.30 10.74
C GLY A 66 -21.51 -10.38 9.28
N THR A 67 -22.49 -9.58 8.85
CA THR A 67 -23.05 -9.57 7.48
C THR A 67 -22.23 -8.73 6.49
N LEU A 68 -21.23 -8.00 6.95
CA LEU A 68 -20.40 -7.16 6.11
C LEU A 68 -19.55 -7.99 5.13
N SER A 69 -19.35 -7.47 3.92
CA SER A 69 -18.39 -8.04 2.98
C SER A 69 -16.96 -7.99 3.52
N GLY A 70 -16.05 -8.78 2.94
CA GLY A 70 -14.63 -8.75 3.31
C GLY A 70 -14.04 -7.35 3.24
N GLY A 71 -14.33 -6.61 2.16
CA GLY A 71 -13.87 -5.23 1.98
C GLY A 71 -14.47 -4.26 3.01
N GLN A 72 -15.73 -4.40 3.35
CA GLN A 72 -16.35 -3.61 4.42
C GLN A 72 -15.71 -3.89 5.78
N LYS A 73 -15.44 -5.17 6.10
CA LYS A 73 -14.72 -5.56 7.31
C LYS A 73 -13.31 -4.99 7.36
N ALA A 74 -12.59 -5.01 6.24
CA ALA A 74 -11.25 -4.44 6.15
C ALA A 74 -11.23 -2.95 6.51
N ARG A 75 -12.12 -2.15 5.91
CA ARG A 75 -12.24 -0.71 6.22
C ARG A 75 -12.63 -0.46 7.68
N LEU A 76 -13.53 -1.28 8.22
CA LEU A 76 -13.93 -1.19 9.62
C LEU A 76 -12.76 -1.46 10.58
N VAL A 77 -11.98 -2.52 10.32
CA VAL A 77 -10.80 -2.85 11.14
C VAL A 77 -9.77 -1.73 11.08
N LEU A 78 -9.50 -1.19 9.89
CA LEU A 78 -8.54 -0.09 9.74
C LEU A 78 -8.98 1.13 10.56
N LEU A 79 -10.27 1.51 10.47
CA LEU A 79 -10.82 2.60 11.28
C LEU A 79 -10.61 2.36 12.77
N LYS A 80 -10.93 1.15 13.26
CA LYS A 80 -10.76 0.78 14.66
C LYS A 80 -9.30 0.84 15.13
N LEU A 81 -8.35 0.37 14.33
CA LEU A 81 -6.93 0.46 14.66
C LEU A 81 -6.46 1.91 14.85
N VAL A 82 -6.96 2.82 14.01
CA VAL A 82 -6.66 4.26 14.13
C VAL A 82 -7.31 4.84 15.40
N LEU A 83 -8.58 4.51 15.67
CA LEU A 83 -9.29 4.97 16.86
C LEU A 83 -8.70 4.43 18.17
N ASP A 84 -8.14 3.24 18.15
CA ASP A 84 -7.42 2.63 19.28
C ASP A 84 -6.07 3.35 19.55
N GLY A 85 -5.72 4.32 18.72
CA GLY A 85 -4.51 5.14 18.86
C GLY A 85 -3.24 4.43 18.44
N ALA A 86 -3.33 3.48 17.50
CA ALA A 86 -2.15 2.91 16.87
C ALA A 86 -1.35 4.01 16.18
N ASN A 87 -0.02 4.00 16.34
CA ASN A 87 0.91 4.90 15.66
C ASN A 87 1.93 4.14 14.80
N CYS A 88 1.78 2.81 14.74
CA CYS A 88 2.50 1.94 13.84
C CYS A 88 1.53 0.86 13.35
N LEU A 89 1.19 0.88 12.08
CA LEU A 89 0.31 -0.10 11.45
C LEU A 89 1.16 -1.18 10.78
N VAL A 90 0.82 -2.44 11.03
CA VAL A 90 1.37 -3.60 10.33
C VAL A 90 0.24 -4.26 9.58
N LEU A 91 0.27 -4.19 8.25
CA LEU A 91 -0.82 -4.58 7.37
C LEU A 91 -0.37 -5.76 6.49
N ASP A 92 -1.15 -6.82 6.50
CA ASP A 92 -0.91 -8.00 5.67
C ASP A 92 -2.02 -8.08 4.62
N GLU A 93 -1.65 -7.83 3.34
CA GLU A 93 -2.52 -7.79 2.17
C GLU A 93 -3.82 -6.96 2.39
N PRO A 94 -3.71 -5.68 2.77
CA PRO A 94 -4.87 -4.89 3.19
C PRO A 94 -5.85 -4.56 2.06
N THR A 95 -5.42 -4.67 0.81
CA THR A 95 -6.25 -4.42 -0.38
C THR A 95 -6.86 -5.69 -0.99
N ASN A 96 -6.56 -6.86 -0.42
CA ASN A 96 -7.05 -8.11 -0.95
C ASN A 96 -8.58 -8.21 -0.84
N HIS A 97 -9.26 -8.63 -1.92
CA HIS A 97 -10.71 -8.72 -2.03
C HIS A 97 -11.46 -7.37 -1.92
N LEU A 98 -10.78 -6.24 -2.08
CA LEU A 98 -11.42 -4.94 -2.16
C LEU A 98 -11.84 -4.64 -3.61
N ASP A 99 -13.02 -4.03 -3.77
CA ASP A 99 -13.38 -3.31 -5.00
C ASP A 99 -12.55 -2.01 -5.13
N ILE A 100 -12.61 -1.39 -6.29
CA ILE A 100 -11.81 -0.19 -6.61
C ILE A 100 -12.06 0.94 -5.59
N MET A 101 -13.33 1.22 -5.30
CA MET A 101 -13.71 2.31 -4.38
C MET A 101 -13.22 2.05 -2.94
N ALA A 102 -13.33 0.79 -2.48
CA ALA A 102 -12.84 0.40 -1.18
C ALA A 102 -11.31 0.51 -1.08
N ARG A 103 -10.61 0.15 -2.15
CA ARG A 103 -9.14 0.28 -2.24
C ARG A 103 -8.72 1.74 -2.14
N GLU A 104 -9.28 2.62 -2.97
CA GLU A 104 -8.99 4.06 -2.94
C GLU A 104 -9.26 4.66 -1.55
N THR A 105 -10.31 4.19 -0.86
CA THR A 105 -10.61 4.64 0.51
C THR A 105 -9.52 4.20 1.50
N VAL A 106 -9.03 2.97 1.39
CA VAL A 106 -7.94 2.46 2.24
C VAL A 106 -6.64 3.21 1.93
N GLU A 107 -6.31 3.43 0.66
CA GLU A 107 -5.15 4.21 0.22
C GLU A 107 -5.18 5.64 0.79
N ALA A 108 -6.32 6.32 0.66
CA ALA A 108 -6.50 7.66 1.21
C ALA A 108 -6.34 7.70 2.74
N ALA A 109 -6.91 6.71 3.44
CA ALA A 109 -6.81 6.61 4.89
C ALA A 109 -5.35 6.36 5.35
N LEU A 110 -4.61 5.51 4.64
CA LEU A 110 -3.20 5.23 4.94
C LEU A 110 -2.29 6.40 4.60
N THR A 111 -2.57 7.11 3.52
CA THR A 111 -1.82 8.33 3.14
C THR A 111 -2.03 9.47 4.15
N ALA A 112 -3.22 9.55 4.74
CA ALA A 112 -3.54 10.54 5.77
C ALA A 112 -3.09 10.12 7.19
N PHE A 113 -2.62 8.90 7.36
CA PHE A 113 -2.20 8.40 8.66
C PHE A 113 -0.87 9.02 9.09
N ASP A 114 -0.89 9.70 10.25
CA ASP A 114 0.31 10.33 10.83
C ASP A 114 1.07 9.33 11.71
N GLY A 115 1.66 8.33 11.09
CA GLY A 115 2.39 7.27 11.78
C GLY A 115 3.23 6.43 10.82
N THR A 116 3.77 5.33 11.33
CA THR A 116 4.53 4.38 10.52
C THR A 116 3.61 3.30 9.97
N VAL A 117 3.69 3.02 8.68
CA VAL A 117 2.98 1.92 8.03
C VAL A 117 3.99 0.91 7.51
N LEU A 118 3.87 -0.33 7.97
CA LEU A 118 4.57 -1.47 7.41
C LEU A 118 3.54 -2.35 6.71
N VAL A 119 3.67 -2.52 5.41
CA VAL A 119 2.72 -3.27 4.61
C VAL A 119 3.40 -4.40 3.84
N VAL A 120 2.73 -5.53 3.77
CA VAL A 120 3.00 -6.61 2.82
C VAL A 120 1.86 -6.60 1.81
N SER A 121 2.17 -6.46 0.53
CA SER A 121 1.18 -6.50 -0.55
C SER A 121 1.78 -6.99 -1.86
N HIS A 122 0.94 -7.62 -2.68
CA HIS A 122 1.24 -7.97 -4.07
C HIS A 122 0.69 -6.94 -5.07
N ASP A 123 -0.07 -5.95 -4.61
CA ASP A 123 -0.64 -4.91 -5.43
C ASP A 123 0.39 -3.80 -5.70
N ARG A 124 0.94 -3.82 -6.92
CA ARG A 124 1.99 -2.88 -7.35
C ARG A 124 1.54 -1.43 -7.36
N TYR A 125 0.27 -1.19 -7.74
CA TYR A 125 -0.30 0.15 -7.75
C TYR A 125 -0.43 0.70 -6.34
N PHE A 126 -0.99 -0.10 -5.44
CA PHE A 126 -1.10 0.24 -4.04
C PHE A 126 0.28 0.52 -3.41
N ILE A 127 1.28 -0.35 -3.63
CA ILE A 127 2.63 -0.13 -3.12
C ILE A 127 3.21 1.17 -3.68
N ASN A 128 3.02 1.45 -4.98
CA ASN A 128 3.58 2.63 -5.61
C ASN A 128 3.00 3.95 -5.09
N GLU A 129 1.72 3.94 -4.68
CA GLU A 129 1.04 5.11 -4.13
C GLU A 129 1.43 5.42 -2.68
N ILE A 130 1.63 4.39 -1.85
CA ILE A 130 1.81 4.60 -0.41
C ILE A 130 3.25 4.43 0.07
N ALA A 131 4.10 3.67 -0.65
CA ALA A 131 5.43 3.34 -0.17
C ALA A 131 6.45 4.44 -0.48
N ASP A 132 7.17 4.88 0.52
CA ASP A 132 8.37 5.72 0.42
C ASP A 132 9.66 4.91 0.62
N ARG A 133 9.51 3.62 0.98
CA ARG A 133 10.61 2.70 1.24
C ARG A 133 10.19 1.26 1.01
N ILE A 134 11.01 0.48 0.33
CA ILE A 134 10.75 -0.94 0.04
C ILE A 134 11.87 -1.80 0.60
N TRP A 135 11.47 -2.86 1.31
CA TRP A 135 12.36 -3.92 1.76
C TRP A 135 12.11 -5.18 0.94
N GLU A 136 13.12 -5.58 0.19
CA GLU A 136 13.11 -6.84 -0.55
C GLU A 136 13.86 -7.91 0.25
N LEU A 137 13.18 -9.04 0.48
CA LEU A 137 13.81 -10.22 1.07
C LEU A 137 14.21 -11.17 -0.06
N GLU A 138 15.50 -11.33 -0.29
CA GLU A 138 16.06 -12.22 -1.31
C GLU A 138 17.30 -12.89 -0.76
N ASP A 139 17.47 -14.20 -0.97
CA ASP A 139 18.64 -14.99 -0.53
C ASP A 139 19.04 -14.77 0.94
N HIS A 140 18.06 -14.80 1.84
CA HIS A 140 18.24 -14.57 3.30
C HIS A 140 18.83 -13.19 3.66
N ARG A 141 18.74 -12.22 2.75
CA ARG A 141 19.16 -10.83 2.94
C ARG A 141 17.99 -9.89 2.77
N VAL A 142 18.09 -8.74 3.43
CA VAL A 142 17.15 -7.64 3.25
C VAL A 142 17.86 -6.56 2.43
N TYR A 143 17.29 -6.22 1.30
CA TYR A 143 17.71 -5.08 0.49
C TYR A 143 16.75 -3.92 0.72
N ASP A 144 17.31 -2.74 0.96
CA ASP A 144 16.60 -1.55 1.36
C ASP A 144 16.64 -0.51 0.24
N TYR A 145 15.48 -0.18 -0.30
CA TYR A 145 15.30 0.80 -1.36
C TYR A 145 14.51 1.99 -0.83
N LYS A 146 15.09 3.18 -0.91
CA LYS A 146 14.46 4.43 -0.46
C LYS A 146 13.73 5.08 -1.60
N GLY A 147 12.50 4.69 -1.82
CA GLY A 147 11.64 5.16 -2.89
C GLY A 147 10.41 4.28 -3.06
N ASN A 148 9.59 4.63 -4.03
CA ASN A 148 8.38 3.89 -4.39
C ASN A 148 8.71 2.63 -5.21
N TYR A 149 7.66 1.94 -5.69
CA TYR A 149 7.82 0.69 -6.44
C TYR A 149 8.56 0.86 -7.76
N ASP A 150 8.36 1.95 -8.49
CA ASP A 150 9.07 2.25 -9.74
C ASP A 150 10.57 2.41 -9.50
N PHE A 151 10.93 3.17 -8.46
CA PHE A 151 12.35 3.33 -8.06
C PHE A 151 12.99 1.99 -7.66
N TYR A 152 12.27 1.16 -6.92
CA TYR A 152 12.73 -0.18 -6.58
C TYR A 152 13.07 -1.01 -7.82
N LEU A 153 12.19 -1.01 -8.84
CA LEU A 153 12.41 -1.76 -10.08
C LEU A 153 13.67 -1.30 -10.83
N GLU A 154 13.87 0.02 -10.90
CA GLU A 154 15.06 0.60 -11.54
C GLU A 154 16.36 0.19 -10.81
N GLU A 155 16.39 0.32 -9.50
CA GLU A 155 17.56 -0.03 -8.69
C GLU A 155 17.85 -1.54 -8.68
N LYS A 156 16.80 -2.36 -8.63
CA LYS A 156 16.93 -3.82 -8.74
C LYS A 156 17.55 -4.22 -10.09
N ALA A 157 17.10 -3.63 -11.18
CA ALA A 157 17.65 -3.89 -12.51
C ALA A 157 19.14 -3.51 -12.61
N LYS A 158 19.54 -2.36 -12.03
CA LYS A 158 20.94 -1.94 -11.97
C LYS A 158 21.80 -2.93 -11.17
N ARG A 159 21.29 -3.36 -9.99
CA ARG A 159 21.98 -4.36 -9.15
C ARG A 159 22.20 -5.68 -9.89
N GLN A 160 21.18 -6.18 -10.58
CA GLN A 160 21.27 -7.42 -11.35
C GLN A 160 22.24 -7.32 -12.52
N ALA A 161 22.26 -6.19 -13.24
CA ALA A 161 23.20 -5.94 -14.30
C ALA A 161 24.66 -5.91 -13.82
N GLN A 162 24.92 -5.32 -12.65
CA GLN A 162 26.24 -5.30 -12.02
C GLN A 162 26.69 -6.72 -11.61
N GLN A 163 25.85 -7.51 -11.01
CA GLN A 163 26.14 -8.89 -10.62
C GLN A 163 26.44 -9.76 -11.85
N THR A 164 25.73 -9.56 -12.96
CA THR A 164 26.01 -10.29 -14.21
C THR A 164 27.33 -9.86 -14.85
N ALA A 165 27.73 -8.60 -14.73
CA ALA A 165 29.00 -8.09 -15.24
C ALA A 165 30.21 -8.61 -14.44
N GLU A 166 30.07 -8.89 -13.15
CA GLU A 166 31.14 -9.45 -12.32
C GLU A 166 31.38 -10.96 -12.55
N ILE A 167 30.41 -11.66 -13.13
CA ILE A 167 30.49 -13.11 -13.43
C ILE A 167 31.24 -13.40 -14.75
N VAL A 168 31.52 -12.38 -15.60
CA VAL A 168 32.28 -12.54 -16.85
C VAL A 168 33.74 -12.15 -16.60
N PRO A 169 34.72 -13.09 -16.43
CA PRO A 169 36.11 -12.74 -16.25
C PRO A 169 36.71 -12.41 -17.61
N GLY A 170 36.99 -11.14 -17.86
CA GLY A 170 37.89 -10.77 -18.93
C GLY A 170 37.53 -9.52 -19.75
N LYS A 171 37.71 -8.33 -19.16
CA LYS A 171 38.30 -7.17 -19.88
C LYS A 171 38.68 -6.07 -18.87
N PRO A 172 39.89 -5.47 -18.98
CA PRO A 172 40.33 -4.51 -17.97
C PRO A 172 39.60 -3.18 -18.09
N ALA A 173 39.10 -2.71 -16.95
CA ALA A 173 38.44 -1.43 -16.79
C ALA A 173 39.44 -0.29 -17.02
N ALA A 174 39.13 0.61 -17.95
CA ALA A 174 39.76 1.91 -18.04
C ALA A 174 39.23 2.79 -16.90
N LYS A 175 40.14 3.31 -16.09
CA LYS A 175 39.90 4.30 -15.05
C LYS A 175 39.24 5.56 -15.63
N ALA A 176 38.13 5.98 -15.05
CA ALA A 176 37.69 7.36 -15.10
C ALA A 176 37.39 7.79 -13.69
N GLU A 177 38.31 8.49 -13.06
CA GLU A 177 38.14 9.27 -11.88
C GLU A 177 37.27 10.50 -12.24
N SER A 178 36.16 10.71 -11.51
CA SER A 178 35.62 12.03 -11.31
C SER A 178 34.89 12.05 -9.95
N GLU A 179 35.61 12.62 -8.98
CA GLU A 179 35.06 13.16 -7.75
C GLU A 179 33.95 14.16 -8.11
N THR A 180 32.77 13.98 -7.56
CA THR A 180 31.81 15.08 -7.47
C THR A 180 31.16 15.06 -6.08
N GLU A 181 31.53 16.08 -5.31
CA GLU A 181 31.01 16.42 -4.00
C GLU A 181 29.47 16.45 -3.99
N ILE A 182 28.88 15.70 -3.07
CA ILE A 182 27.44 15.74 -2.81
C ILE A 182 27.18 16.83 -1.76
N ARG A 183 26.68 17.98 -2.19
CA ARG A 183 26.05 18.96 -1.32
C ARG A 183 24.61 18.55 -1.02
N PRO A 184 24.13 18.64 0.23
CA PRO A 184 22.75 18.29 0.56
C PRO A 184 21.79 19.42 0.15
N THR A 185 20.92 19.17 -0.81
CA THR A 185 19.80 20.05 -1.10
C THR A 185 18.56 19.61 -0.32
N LYS A 186 18.14 20.46 0.61
CA LYS A 186 16.80 20.48 1.19
C LYS A 186 15.82 20.83 0.07
N ASN A 187 14.90 19.94 -0.25
CA ASN A 187 13.51 20.28 -0.59
C ASN A 187 12.73 18.99 -0.89
N ALA A 188 11.94 18.56 0.11
CA ALA A 188 10.85 17.62 -0.09
C ALA A 188 9.63 18.41 -0.62
N GLY A 189 9.55 18.58 -1.94
CA GLY A 189 8.40 19.15 -2.62
C GLY A 189 7.78 18.05 -3.49
N LYS A 190 6.47 17.84 -3.33
CA LYS A 190 5.64 16.96 -4.13
C LYS A 190 5.94 17.13 -5.62
N ASN A 191 6.70 16.22 -6.23
CA ASN A 191 6.92 16.19 -7.66
C ASN A 191 5.70 15.56 -8.33
N LYS A 192 4.70 16.37 -8.69
CA LYS A 192 3.79 16.01 -9.77
C LYS A 192 4.65 15.92 -11.03
N ARG A 193 4.87 14.71 -11.56
CA ARG A 193 5.48 14.54 -12.88
C ARG A 193 4.63 15.32 -13.90
N THR A 194 5.15 16.44 -14.37
CA THR A 194 4.60 17.17 -15.50
C THR A 194 5.23 16.52 -16.73
N TYR A 195 4.47 15.67 -17.41
CA TYR A 195 4.91 15.12 -18.70
C TYR A 195 4.97 16.23 -19.73
N SER A 196 5.98 16.21 -20.61
CA SER A 196 5.98 17.07 -21.79
C SER A 196 4.78 16.69 -22.68
N PRO A 197 4.23 17.63 -23.47
CA PRO A 197 3.10 17.32 -24.36
C PRO A 197 3.34 16.11 -25.27
N GLN A 198 4.57 15.91 -25.74
CA GLN A 198 4.94 14.77 -26.58
C GLN A 198 5.03 13.43 -25.82
N GLU A 199 5.42 13.46 -24.55
CA GLU A 199 5.43 12.27 -23.70
C GLU A 199 4.01 11.87 -23.27
N ALA A 200 3.14 12.85 -22.98
CA ALA A 200 1.73 12.62 -22.68
C ALA A 200 1.01 12.00 -23.90
N GLU A 201 1.27 12.49 -25.11
CA GLU A 201 0.68 11.98 -26.34
C GLU A 201 1.13 10.54 -26.64
N LYS A 202 2.41 10.22 -26.44
CA LYS A 202 2.93 8.83 -26.58
C LYS A 202 2.34 7.89 -25.52
N LEU A 203 2.14 8.36 -24.31
CA LEU A 203 1.54 7.57 -23.25
C LEU A 203 0.05 7.31 -23.55
N LEU A 204 -0.68 8.33 -24.01
CA LEU A 204 -2.08 8.20 -24.42
C LEU A 204 -2.24 7.20 -25.58
N ALA A 205 -1.42 7.31 -26.62
CA ALA A 205 -1.44 6.38 -27.74
C ALA A 205 -1.14 4.91 -27.32
N LYS A 206 -0.25 4.72 -26.34
CA LYS A 206 0.04 3.39 -25.79
C LYS A 206 -1.12 2.82 -24.96
N VAL A 207 -1.80 3.65 -24.20
CA VAL A 207 -2.98 3.26 -23.43
C VAL A 207 -4.15 2.93 -24.36
N GLU A 208 -4.40 3.75 -25.38
CA GLU A 208 -5.45 3.49 -26.38
C GLU A 208 -5.21 2.18 -27.16
N LEU A 209 -3.96 1.87 -27.50
CA LEU A 209 -3.61 0.61 -28.15
C LEU A 209 -3.91 -0.58 -27.23
N SER A 210 -3.54 -0.48 -25.95
CA SER A 210 -3.80 -1.54 -24.96
C SER A 210 -5.29 -1.77 -24.73
N ILE A 211 -6.10 -0.70 -24.71
CA ILE A 211 -7.56 -0.80 -24.58
C ILE A 211 -8.15 -1.51 -25.79
N ARG A 212 -7.75 -1.15 -27.01
CA ARG A 212 -8.22 -1.80 -28.24
C ARG A 212 -7.86 -3.29 -28.31
N GLU A 213 -6.67 -3.67 -27.84
CA GLU A 213 -6.26 -5.08 -27.76
C GLU A 213 -7.13 -5.86 -26.77
N GLN A 214 -7.45 -5.26 -25.63
CA GLN A 214 -8.34 -5.90 -24.63
C GLN A 214 -9.79 -5.99 -25.11
N GLU A 215 -10.32 -4.98 -25.79
CA GLU A 215 -11.64 -4.98 -26.39
C GLU A 215 -11.76 -6.03 -27.51
N ALA A 216 -10.73 -6.19 -28.33
CA ALA A 216 -10.69 -7.21 -29.36
C ALA A 216 -10.68 -8.63 -28.76
N LEU A 217 -9.96 -8.84 -27.64
CA LEU A 217 -9.92 -10.11 -26.92
C LEU A 217 -11.29 -10.44 -26.28
N LEU A 218 -11.95 -9.43 -25.70
CA LEU A 218 -13.30 -9.57 -25.15
C LEU A 218 -14.31 -9.94 -26.24
N GLY A 219 -14.27 -9.28 -27.41
CA GLY A 219 -15.13 -9.59 -28.54
C GLY A 219 -14.96 -11.01 -29.10
N VAL A 220 -13.73 -11.55 -29.06
CA VAL A 220 -13.44 -12.95 -29.45
C VAL A 220 -13.97 -13.94 -28.40
N LEU A 221 -13.94 -13.59 -27.12
CA LEU A 221 -14.49 -14.42 -26.05
C LEU A 221 -16.02 -14.45 -26.04
N GLU A 222 -16.67 -13.33 -26.33
CA GLU A 222 -18.14 -13.23 -26.43
C GLU A 222 -18.70 -14.00 -27.63
N GLN A 223 -17.94 -14.17 -28.72
CA GLN A 223 -18.35 -14.98 -29.88
C GLN A 223 -18.18 -16.49 -29.65
N ARG A 224 -17.55 -16.93 -28.56
CA ARG A 224 -17.33 -18.34 -28.21
C ARG A 224 -18.24 -18.85 -27.09
N LEU A 225 -19.08 -18.02 -26.52
CA LEU A 225 -20.16 -18.35 -25.59
C LEU A 225 -21.51 -18.38 -26.30
#